data_3007d78587325f530334e9ce248f48bf
#
_entry.id   3007d78587325f530334e9ce248f48bf
#
_cell.length_a   1.000
_cell.length_b   1.000
_cell.length_c   1.000
_cell.angle_alpha   90.00
_cell.angle_beta   90.00
_cell.angle_gamma   90.00
#
_symmetry.space_group_name_H-M   'P 1'
#
loop_
_entity.id
_entity.type
_entity.pdbx_description
1 polymer ?
#
loop_
_entity_poly.entity_id
_entity_poly.type
_entity_poly.pdbx_seq_one_letter_code
_entity_poly.pdbx_strand_id
1 'polypeptide(L)'
;NTSKHLVTTIKGLSEAQLNFKSSPDSWSIAECTEHIAISENNIFGMLEGALKTAADASKRADVKMTDEQILAMIVDRSNKVKTMEAFEPTGKFGNQEATLKAFLEKRKANIKFVKTTEEDLRNRYQQLPFGTIDAYQILLFMSAHTERSKSECKFSEELNNHK
;
A
#
# COMPACT_ATOMS: atom_id res chain seq x y z
N ASN A 1 4.42 -11.99 4.60
CA ASN A 1 3.96 -11.59 3.27
C ASN A 1 2.59 -10.91 3.41
N THR A 2 2.57 -9.57 3.30
CA THR A 2 1.39 -8.73 3.55
C THR A 2 0.18 -9.05 2.67
N SER A 3 0.39 -9.49 1.42
CA SER A 3 -0.71 -9.91 0.54
C SER A 3 -1.40 -11.20 1.01
N LYS A 4 -0.66 -12.16 1.54
CA LYS A 4 -1.25 -13.38 2.14
C LYS A 4 -2.06 -13.04 3.38
N HIS A 5 -1.56 -12.13 4.21
CA HIS A 5 -2.29 -11.65 5.39
C HIS A 5 -3.63 -11.02 4.99
N LEU A 6 -3.64 -10.14 3.99
CA LEU A 6 -4.88 -9.52 3.50
C LEU A 6 -5.88 -10.59 3.04
N VAL A 7 -5.45 -11.50 2.15
CA VAL A 7 -6.31 -12.58 1.64
C VAL A 7 -6.89 -13.43 2.77
N THR A 8 -6.05 -13.84 3.72
CA THR A 8 -6.49 -14.69 4.85
C THR A 8 -7.52 -13.96 5.72
N THR A 9 -7.34 -12.66 5.93
CA THR A 9 -8.22 -11.85 6.79
C THR A 9 -9.61 -11.69 6.19
N ILE A 10 -9.72 -11.53 4.87
CA ILE A 10 -11.02 -11.30 4.20
C ILE A 10 -11.68 -12.57 3.67
N LYS A 11 -10.96 -13.69 3.70
CA LYS A 11 -11.47 -14.98 3.19
C LYS A 11 -12.66 -15.46 4.01
N GLY A 12 -13.75 -15.76 3.32
CA GLY A 12 -14.97 -16.33 3.92
C GLY A 12 -15.90 -15.29 4.56
N LEU A 13 -15.61 -13.99 4.43
CA LEU A 13 -16.52 -12.95 4.85
C LEU A 13 -17.72 -12.86 3.90
N SER A 14 -18.92 -12.68 4.47
CA SER A 14 -20.13 -12.41 3.70
C SER A 14 -20.10 -11.00 3.10
N GLU A 15 -20.91 -10.78 2.08
CA GLU A 15 -21.06 -9.45 1.47
C GLU A 15 -21.50 -8.39 2.49
N ALA A 16 -22.38 -8.76 3.42
CA ALA A 16 -22.81 -7.87 4.51
C ALA A 16 -21.64 -7.47 5.42
N GLN A 17 -20.75 -8.41 5.77
CA GLN A 17 -19.56 -8.14 6.57
C GLN A 17 -18.53 -7.28 5.81
N LEU A 18 -18.36 -7.52 4.51
CA LEU A 18 -17.44 -6.75 3.66
C LEU A 18 -17.87 -5.30 3.50
N ASN A 19 -19.17 -5.03 3.50
CA ASN A 19 -19.73 -3.69 3.29
C ASN A 19 -20.16 -3.00 4.60
N PHE A 20 -20.00 -3.64 5.74
CA PHE A 20 -20.33 -3.03 7.03
C PHE A 20 -19.42 -1.83 7.33
N LYS A 21 -20.02 -0.77 7.85
CA LYS A 21 -19.34 0.44 8.36
C LYS A 21 -19.69 0.65 9.81
N SER A 22 -18.68 0.82 10.64
CA SER A 22 -18.85 1.11 12.08
C SER A 22 -19.37 2.52 12.34
N SER A 23 -19.19 3.43 11.39
CA SER A 23 -19.73 4.79 11.36
C SER A 23 -19.86 5.29 9.91
N PRO A 24 -20.67 6.34 9.65
CA PRO A 24 -20.77 6.93 8.30
C PRO A 24 -19.44 7.38 7.71
N ASP A 25 -18.50 7.80 8.56
CA ASP A 25 -17.19 8.32 8.16
C ASP A 25 -16.09 7.24 8.15
N SER A 26 -16.43 5.99 8.49
CA SER A 26 -15.49 4.86 8.43
C SER A 26 -15.57 4.17 7.06
N TRP A 27 -14.46 3.59 6.64
CA TRP A 27 -14.46 2.71 5.49
C TRP A 27 -14.89 1.30 5.87
N SER A 28 -15.62 0.65 4.96
CA SER A 28 -15.88 -0.78 5.04
C SER A 28 -14.62 -1.59 4.68
N ILE A 29 -14.65 -2.88 4.95
CA ILE A 29 -13.58 -3.81 4.55
C ILE A 29 -13.40 -3.78 3.02
N ALA A 30 -14.48 -3.70 2.26
CA ALA A 30 -14.44 -3.59 0.79
C ALA A 30 -13.75 -2.30 0.34
N GLU A 31 -14.11 -1.14 0.91
CA GLU A 31 -13.46 0.14 0.62
C GLU A 31 -11.99 0.15 1.02
N CYS A 32 -11.64 -0.45 2.14
CA CYS A 32 -10.24 -0.60 2.55
C CYS A 32 -9.43 -1.49 1.60
N THR A 33 -10.01 -2.59 1.13
CA THR A 33 -9.36 -3.47 0.15
C THR A 33 -9.16 -2.72 -1.17
N GLU A 34 -10.12 -1.90 -1.57
CA GLU A 34 -9.98 -1.05 -2.75
C GLU A 34 -8.89 0.00 -2.58
N HIS A 35 -8.84 0.68 -1.43
CA HIS A 35 -7.75 1.60 -1.11
C HIS A 35 -6.38 0.92 -1.21
N ILE A 36 -6.23 -0.30 -0.71
CA ILE A 36 -4.98 -1.06 -0.81
C ILE A 36 -4.65 -1.36 -2.28
N ALA A 37 -5.63 -1.76 -3.10
CA ALA A 37 -5.42 -2.04 -4.52
C ALA A 37 -5.04 -0.78 -5.33
N ILE A 38 -5.70 0.34 -5.06
CA ILE A 38 -5.37 1.64 -5.66
C ILE A 38 -3.96 2.06 -5.25
N SER A 39 -3.63 1.92 -3.97
CA SER A 39 -2.31 2.29 -3.43
C SER A 39 -1.19 1.45 -4.04
N GLU A 40 -1.40 0.16 -4.24
CA GLU A 40 -0.44 -0.72 -4.92
C GLU A 40 -0.07 -0.18 -6.30
N ASN A 41 -1.07 0.24 -7.09
CA ASN A 41 -0.86 0.80 -8.42
C ASN A 41 -0.15 2.17 -8.36
N ASN A 42 -0.60 3.06 -7.51
CA ASN A 42 -0.09 4.44 -7.46
C ASN A 42 1.34 4.49 -6.90
N ILE A 43 1.64 3.70 -5.88
CA ILE A 43 3.00 3.66 -5.30
C ILE A 43 3.98 3.01 -6.30
N PHE A 44 3.54 1.97 -7.04
CA PHE A 44 4.37 1.42 -8.11
C PHE A 44 4.57 2.43 -9.25
N GLY A 45 3.59 3.25 -9.56
CA GLY A 45 3.72 4.38 -10.49
C GLY A 45 4.79 5.39 -10.06
N MET A 46 4.94 5.65 -8.76
CA MET A 46 6.04 6.47 -8.25
C MET A 46 7.41 5.82 -8.52
N LEU A 47 7.51 4.49 -8.33
CA LEU A 47 8.72 3.74 -8.66
C LEU A 47 9.06 3.86 -10.15
N GLU A 48 8.09 3.65 -11.03
CA GLU A 48 8.27 3.81 -12.48
C GLU A 48 8.71 5.23 -12.83
N GLY A 49 8.17 6.24 -12.14
CA GLY A 49 8.60 7.63 -12.28
C GLY A 49 10.06 7.83 -11.89
N ALA A 50 10.49 7.28 -10.76
CA ALA A 50 11.88 7.34 -10.32
C ALA A 50 12.83 6.63 -11.30
N LEU A 51 12.40 5.52 -11.92
CA LEU A 51 13.19 4.76 -12.88
C LEU A 51 13.39 5.47 -14.24
N LYS A 52 12.57 6.47 -14.56
CA LYS A 52 12.73 7.29 -15.78
C LYS A 52 13.91 8.25 -15.70
N THR A 53 14.40 8.55 -14.49
CA THR A 53 15.58 9.38 -14.29
C THR A 53 16.83 8.51 -14.30
N ALA A 54 17.97 9.06 -14.74
CA ALA A 54 19.24 8.36 -14.65
C ALA A 54 19.62 8.13 -13.18
N ALA A 55 20.31 7.02 -12.91
CA ALA A 55 20.90 6.78 -11.60
C ALA A 55 21.97 7.85 -11.28
N ASP A 56 21.94 8.40 -10.07
CA ASP A 56 22.82 9.50 -9.66
C ASP A 56 23.29 9.29 -8.22
N ALA A 57 24.45 8.68 -8.07
CA ALA A 57 25.05 8.41 -6.75
C ALA A 57 25.38 9.70 -5.97
N SER A 58 25.55 10.86 -6.64
CA SER A 58 25.85 12.12 -5.96
C SER A 58 24.71 12.64 -5.10
N LYS A 59 23.47 12.22 -5.41
CA LYS A 59 22.26 12.57 -4.66
C LYS A 59 21.97 11.63 -3.49
N ARG A 60 22.77 10.60 -3.28
CA ARG A 60 22.56 9.64 -2.18
C ARG A 60 22.47 10.31 -0.81
N ALA A 61 23.18 11.38 -0.60
CA ALA A 61 23.18 12.18 0.64
C ALA A 61 21.84 12.87 0.93
N ASP A 62 20.95 13.00 -0.07
CA ASP A 62 19.60 13.58 0.11
C ASP A 62 18.65 12.62 0.79
N VAL A 63 18.92 11.31 0.75
CA VAL A 63 18.16 10.29 1.47
C VAL A 63 18.59 10.29 2.93
N LYS A 64 17.75 10.86 3.81
CA LYS A 64 18.08 11.04 5.23
C LYS A 64 17.59 9.92 6.12
N MET A 65 16.57 9.17 5.69
CA MET A 65 15.98 8.09 6.47
C MET A 65 16.55 6.73 6.07
N THR A 66 16.81 5.89 7.07
CA THR A 66 17.16 4.48 6.82
C THR A 66 15.93 3.68 6.40
N ASP A 67 16.14 2.47 5.90
CA ASP A 67 15.06 1.56 5.54
C ASP A 67 14.15 1.26 6.75
N GLU A 68 14.76 1.04 7.92
CA GLU A 68 14.04 0.78 9.17
C GLU A 68 13.21 1.98 9.63
N GLN A 69 13.73 3.19 9.46
CA GLN A 69 13.00 4.43 9.77
C GLN A 69 11.80 4.62 8.85
N ILE A 70 11.93 4.34 7.54
CA ILE A 70 10.82 4.35 6.58
C ILE A 70 9.75 3.34 7.00
N LEU A 71 10.13 2.09 7.29
CA LEU A 71 9.20 1.06 7.73
C LEU A 71 8.48 1.45 9.02
N ALA A 72 9.22 1.93 10.02
CA ALA A 72 8.66 2.36 11.30
C ALA A 72 7.68 3.53 11.13
N MET A 73 8.03 4.54 10.32
CA MET A 73 7.18 5.69 10.05
C MET A 73 5.87 5.30 9.36
N ILE A 74 5.93 4.39 8.38
CA ILE A 74 4.75 3.99 7.63
C ILE A 74 3.78 3.18 8.48
N VAL A 75 4.26 2.28 9.35
CA VAL A 75 3.40 1.44 10.20
C VAL A 75 2.95 2.14 11.48
N ASP A 76 3.55 3.28 11.82
CA ASP A 76 3.15 4.07 12.98
C ASP A 76 1.72 4.62 12.81
N ARG A 77 0.85 4.28 13.77
CA ARG A 77 -0.58 4.65 13.80
C ARG A 77 -0.90 5.72 14.84
N SER A 78 0.11 6.29 15.49
CA SER A 78 -0.08 7.31 16.53
C SER A 78 -0.72 8.59 15.99
N ASN A 79 -0.54 8.87 14.70
CA ASN A 79 -1.17 9.98 14.01
C ASN A 79 -2.07 9.49 12.86
N LYS A 80 -3.31 10.02 12.82
CA LYS A 80 -4.17 9.84 11.65
C LYS A 80 -3.62 10.64 10.48
N VAL A 81 -3.36 9.97 9.37
CA VAL A 81 -3.00 10.60 8.10
C VAL A 81 -4.24 10.65 7.23
N LYS A 82 -4.62 11.86 6.79
CA LYS A 82 -5.71 11.99 5.81
C LYS A 82 -5.28 11.36 4.50
N THR A 83 -6.09 10.46 3.98
CA THR A 83 -5.87 9.88 2.66
C THR A 83 -5.96 10.95 1.59
N MET A 84 -5.01 10.97 0.66
CA MET A 84 -5.09 11.82 -0.52
C MET A 84 -6.18 11.30 -1.46
N GLU A 85 -6.88 12.19 -2.14
CA GLU A 85 -7.99 11.87 -3.06
C GLU A 85 -7.63 10.77 -4.06
N ALA A 86 -6.41 10.79 -4.63
CA ALA A 86 -5.94 9.80 -5.58
C ALA A 86 -5.87 8.36 -5.02
N PHE A 87 -5.97 8.19 -3.70
CA PHE A 87 -5.91 6.89 -3.00
C PHE A 87 -7.27 6.51 -2.38
N GLU A 88 -8.29 7.35 -2.51
CA GLU A 88 -9.61 7.07 -1.96
C GLU A 88 -10.34 5.98 -2.76
N PRO A 89 -11.12 5.11 -2.09
CA PRO A 89 -11.95 4.13 -2.78
C PRO A 89 -13.06 4.81 -3.57
N THR A 90 -13.26 4.38 -4.81
CA THR A 90 -14.21 4.99 -5.78
C THR A 90 -15.19 4.00 -6.39
N GLY A 91 -15.12 2.71 -6.03
CA GLY A 91 -15.85 1.64 -6.70
C GLY A 91 -15.26 1.23 -8.05
N LYS A 92 -14.05 1.67 -8.35
CA LYS A 92 -13.35 1.53 -9.64
C LYS A 92 -13.26 0.09 -10.14
N PHE A 93 -13.11 -0.89 -9.25
CA PHE A 93 -12.96 -2.30 -9.62
C PHE A 93 -14.31 -3.06 -9.67
N GLY A 94 -15.39 -2.43 -9.21
CA GLY A 94 -16.73 -3.00 -9.25
C GLY A 94 -17.10 -3.73 -7.95
N ASN A 95 -16.55 -4.92 -7.71
CA ASN A 95 -16.85 -5.73 -6.52
C ASN A 95 -15.58 -6.20 -5.80
N GLN A 96 -15.78 -6.80 -4.62
CA GLN A 96 -14.67 -7.25 -3.77
C GLN A 96 -13.77 -8.30 -4.45
N GLU A 97 -14.35 -9.22 -5.20
CA GLU A 97 -13.59 -10.26 -5.91
C GLU A 97 -12.70 -9.64 -6.98
N ALA A 98 -13.26 -8.74 -7.80
CA ALA A 98 -12.52 -8.02 -8.84
C ALA A 98 -11.42 -7.13 -8.23
N THR A 99 -11.71 -6.45 -7.13
CA THR A 99 -10.75 -5.62 -6.38
C THR A 99 -9.58 -6.46 -5.89
N LEU A 100 -9.86 -7.58 -5.24
CA LEU A 100 -8.83 -8.49 -4.71
C LEU A 100 -8.00 -9.09 -5.84
N LYS A 101 -8.64 -9.51 -6.93
CA LYS A 101 -7.95 -10.01 -8.13
C LYS A 101 -7.00 -8.98 -8.69
N ALA A 102 -7.45 -7.73 -8.89
CA ALA A 102 -6.63 -6.64 -9.40
C ALA A 102 -5.40 -6.38 -8.50
N PHE A 103 -5.59 -6.35 -7.17
CA PHE A 103 -4.50 -6.23 -6.21
C PHE A 103 -3.49 -7.37 -6.34
N LEU A 104 -3.96 -8.62 -6.37
CA LEU A 104 -3.07 -9.80 -6.39
C LEU A 104 -2.30 -9.90 -7.71
N GLU A 105 -2.91 -9.57 -8.83
CA GLU A 105 -2.26 -9.53 -10.15
C GLU A 105 -1.16 -8.48 -10.16
N LYS A 106 -1.45 -7.26 -9.68
CA LYS A 106 -0.47 -6.18 -9.59
C LYS A 106 0.67 -6.54 -8.64
N ARG A 107 0.36 -7.05 -7.44
CA ARG A 107 1.36 -7.50 -6.48
C ARG A 107 2.27 -8.60 -7.05
N LYS A 108 1.71 -9.55 -7.79
CA LYS A 108 2.48 -10.60 -8.48
C LYS A 108 3.44 -9.99 -9.51
N ALA A 109 2.97 -9.03 -10.31
CA ALA A 109 3.80 -8.32 -11.27
C ALA A 109 4.92 -7.53 -10.58
N ASN A 110 4.61 -6.84 -9.49
CA ASN A 110 5.58 -6.07 -8.70
C ASN A 110 6.65 -6.98 -8.07
N ILE A 111 6.25 -8.14 -7.53
CA ILE A 111 7.21 -9.13 -7.00
C ILE A 111 8.11 -9.68 -8.11
N LYS A 112 7.56 -9.94 -9.29
CA LYS A 112 8.36 -10.37 -10.45
C LYS A 112 9.38 -9.29 -10.81
N PHE A 113 8.97 -8.03 -10.90
CA PHE A 113 9.86 -6.91 -11.15
C PHE A 113 11.03 -6.88 -10.15
N VAL A 114 10.72 -6.93 -8.83
CA VAL A 114 11.74 -6.91 -7.77
C VAL A 114 12.75 -8.04 -7.91
N LYS A 115 12.31 -9.23 -8.36
CA LYS A 115 13.18 -10.40 -8.52
C LYS A 115 14.05 -10.36 -9.77
N THR A 116 13.63 -9.62 -10.79
CA THR A 116 14.27 -9.66 -12.12
C THR A 116 14.90 -8.34 -12.56
N THR A 117 14.67 -7.25 -11.79
CA THR A 117 15.23 -5.95 -12.14
C THR A 117 16.73 -5.91 -11.96
N GLU A 118 17.43 -5.32 -12.92
CA GLU A 118 18.86 -4.98 -12.87
C GLU A 118 19.06 -3.47 -12.64
N GLU A 119 17.96 -2.72 -12.41
CA GLU A 119 18.00 -1.28 -12.18
C GLU A 119 18.68 -0.95 -10.85
N ASP A 120 19.48 0.11 -10.86
CA ASP A 120 20.04 0.67 -9.63
C ASP A 120 18.99 1.41 -8.83
N LEU A 121 18.29 0.67 -7.98
CA LEU A 121 17.19 1.20 -7.16
C LEU A 121 17.67 2.14 -6.05
N ARG A 122 18.96 2.07 -5.67
CA ARG A 122 19.50 2.86 -4.58
C ARG A 122 19.93 4.27 -5.00
N ASN A 123 20.19 4.47 -6.28
CA ASN A 123 20.62 5.76 -6.83
C ASN A 123 19.59 6.42 -7.74
N ARG A 124 18.31 6.03 -7.59
CA ARG A 124 17.15 6.67 -8.21
C ARG A 124 16.19 7.11 -7.12
N TYR A 125 15.62 8.29 -7.23
CA TYR A 125 14.99 8.97 -6.10
C TYR A 125 13.61 9.50 -6.43
N GLN A 126 12.79 9.63 -5.38
CA GLN A 126 11.49 10.28 -5.39
C GLN A 126 11.43 11.28 -4.22
N GLN A 127 11.02 12.51 -4.53
CA GLN A 127 10.72 13.50 -3.50
C GLN A 127 9.28 13.30 -3.01
N LEU A 128 9.13 13.17 -1.70
CA LEU A 128 7.84 13.08 -1.00
C LEU A 128 7.75 14.19 0.05
N PRO A 129 6.54 14.49 0.59
CA PRO A 129 6.37 15.53 1.59
C PRO A 129 7.25 15.40 2.84
N PHE A 130 7.60 14.17 3.21
CA PHE A 130 8.44 13.87 4.37
C PHE A 130 9.94 13.72 4.04
N GLY A 131 10.34 13.92 2.79
CA GLY A 131 11.73 13.87 2.36
C GLY A 131 11.97 13.05 1.10
N THR A 132 13.24 12.97 0.70
CA THR A 132 13.69 12.17 -0.44
C THR A 132 13.88 10.73 -0.02
N ILE A 133 13.33 9.81 -0.80
CA ILE A 133 13.56 8.36 -0.65
C ILE A 133 14.11 7.78 -1.94
N ASP A 134 14.82 6.66 -1.85
CA ASP A 134 15.27 5.94 -3.03
C ASP A 134 14.21 4.96 -3.57
N ALA A 135 14.41 4.47 -4.78
CA ALA A 135 13.47 3.58 -5.45
C ALA A 135 13.27 2.24 -4.69
N TYR A 136 14.28 1.76 -3.98
CA TYR A 136 14.12 0.59 -3.11
C TYR A 136 13.23 0.89 -1.91
N GLN A 137 13.34 2.09 -1.32
CA GLN A 137 12.49 2.54 -0.23
C GLN A 137 11.03 2.73 -0.66
N ILE A 138 10.75 3.05 -1.94
CA ILE A 138 9.38 3.04 -2.48
C ILE A 138 8.76 1.64 -2.39
N LEU A 139 9.53 0.58 -2.66
CA LEU A 139 9.05 -0.80 -2.51
C LEU A 139 8.77 -1.18 -1.05
N LEU A 140 9.63 -0.73 -0.13
CA LEU A 140 9.37 -0.89 1.32
C LEU A 140 8.11 -0.15 1.75
N PHE A 141 7.95 1.09 1.30
CA PHE A 141 6.77 1.91 1.53
C PHE A 141 5.50 1.17 1.08
N MET A 142 5.49 0.63 -0.14
CA MET A 142 4.34 -0.10 -0.70
C MET A 142 3.94 -1.30 0.17
N SER A 143 4.89 -2.08 0.63
CA SER A 143 4.63 -3.25 1.48
C SER A 143 4.13 -2.86 2.87
N ALA A 144 4.77 -1.88 3.49
CA ALA A 144 4.40 -1.37 4.81
C ALA A 144 3.03 -0.67 4.78
N HIS A 145 2.71 0.05 3.71
CA HIS A 145 1.40 0.69 3.52
C HIS A 145 0.26 -0.35 3.48
N THR A 146 0.44 -1.47 2.80
CA THR A 146 -0.55 -2.56 2.81
C THR A 146 -0.81 -3.08 4.23
N GLU A 147 0.23 -3.27 5.03
CA GLU A 147 0.09 -3.75 6.42
C GLU A 147 -0.57 -2.69 7.31
N ARG A 148 -0.17 -1.43 7.17
CA ARG A 148 -0.80 -0.31 7.88
C ARG A 148 -2.29 -0.21 7.57
N SER A 149 -2.66 -0.16 6.29
CA SER A 149 -4.05 0.01 5.84
C SER A 149 -4.93 -1.15 6.30
N LYS A 150 -4.43 -2.38 6.23
CA LYS A 150 -5.11 -3.55 6.79
C LYS A 150 -5.41 -3.37 8.29
N SER A 151 -4.45 -2.86 9.05
CA SER A 151 -4.59 -2.66 10.49
C SER A 151 -5.52 -1.48 10.83
N GLU A 152 -5.48 -0.38 10.05
CA GLU A 152 -6.35 0.78 10.24
C GLU A 152 -7.81 0.47 9.97
N CYS A 153 -8.09 -0.40 9.03
CA CYS A 153 -9.43 -0.83 8.66
C CYS A 153 -10.09 -1.79 9.68
N LYS A 154 -9.44 -2.05 10.82
CA LYS A 154 -9.98 -2.85 11.94
C LYS A 154 -10.58 -4.20 11.52
N PHE A 155 -10.01 -4.84 10.49
CA PHE A 155 -10.47 -6.12 9.98
C PHE A 155 -10.72 -7.19 11.07
N SER A 156 -10.05 -7.08 12.23
CA SER A 156 -10.16 -8.04 13.32
C SER A 156 -11.24 -7.70 14.36
N GLU A 157 -11.59 -6.42 14.54
CA GLU A 157 -12.55 -5.99 15.57
C GLU A 157 -13.99 -6.13 15.05
N GLU A 158 -14.22 -5.85 13.78
CA GLU A 158 -15.56 -5.93 13.15
C GLU A 158 -16.01 -7.38 12.96
N LEU A 159 -15.08 -8.33 12.80
CA LEU A 159 -15.37 -9.76 12.67
C LEU A 159 -15.90 -10.40 13.96
N ASN A 160 -15.56 -9.87 15.12
CA ASN A 160 -15.97 -10.43 16.41
C ASN A 160 -17.35 -9.94 16.87
N ASN A 161 -17.85 -8.84 16.30
CA ASN A 161 -19.12 -8.23 16.69
C ASN A 161 -20.34 -8.77 15.92
N HIS A 162 -20.13 -9.65 14.96
CA HIS A 162 -21.20 -10.20 14.10
C HIS A 162 -21.17 -11.74 14.00
N LYS A 163 -20.72 -12.42 15.08
CA LYS A 163 -20.91 -13.86 15.25
C LYS A 163 -22.21 -14.15 15.98
#